data_d9703aad344ae14bb7fd346a499bd295
#
_entry.id   d9703aad344ae14bb7fd346a499bd295
#
_cell.length_a   1.000
_cell.length_b   1.000
_cell.length_c   1.000
_cell.angle_alpha   90.00
_cell.angle_beta   90.00
_cell.angle_gamma   90.00
#
_symmetry.space_group_name_H-M   'P 1'
#
loop_
_entity.id
_entity.type
_entity.pdbx_description
1 polymer ?
#
loop_
_entity_poly.entity_id
_entity_poly.type
_entity_poly.pdbx_seq_one_letter_code
_entity_poly.pdbx_strand_id
1 'polypeptide(L)'
;MGSQAPVGGVVWHGADMNDDSSRIAWGMIAHPGDVLARDLCELFGPAEALARVLAPRSHAATLSLVRGEVTGGDRKHLGTLHERYDADGVSASLLQQVRAGIGVLYPSHPAWPARLADLGDAAPLALWFRGNPEAATTLPVLAVVGSRRPSGAGLGNATSIVAGTWSEGVAILSGGAAGIDTVAHQASLIHQRVPLCVLAGGLESVYPSENTALMSQIEERGAIFSEAPCGLRIRPERFLARNRLIAALSDGVVVVEAAYRSGAINTAHHAAGLGREIGVVPGRWGDPATRGCFRIARDVGAMVLTEAADVGFLLPGMPGVHA
;
A
#
# COMPACT_ATOMS: atom_id res chain seq x y z
N MET A 1 -24.72 -24.41 33.43
CA MET A 1 -23.39 -25.04 33.38
C MET A 1 -23.08 -25.33 31.92
N GLY A 2 -22.46 -24.41 31.23
CA GLY A 2 -22.07 -24.52 29.83
C GLY A 2 -20.59 -24.82 29.74
N SER A 3 -20.25 -26.02 29.27
CA SER A 3 -18.90 -26.50 29.01
C SER A 3 -18.26 -25.65 27.91
N GLN A 4 -17.30 -24.83 28.26
CA GLN A 4 -16.36 -24.25 27.28
C GLN A 4 -15.37 -25.36 26.86
N ALA A 5 -15.42 -25.75 25.60
CA ALA A 5 -14.38 -26.58 25.01
C ALA A 5 -13.05 -25.81 24.99
N PRO A 6 -11.92 -26.44 25.30
CA PRO A 6 -10.62 -25.79 25.21
C PRO A 6 -10.30 -25.52 23.73
N VAL A 7 -9.95 -24.28 23.42
CA VAL A 7 -9.37 -23.91 22.12
C VAL A 7 -7.96 -24.50 22.10
N GLY A 8 -7.86 -25.75 21.64
CA GLY A 8 -6.58 -26.40 21.39
C GLY A 8 -5.84 -25.62 20.31
N GLY A 9 -4.63 -25.18 20.60
CA GLY A 9 -3.76 -24.53 19.63
C GLY A 9 -3.51 -25.48 18.45
N VAL A 10 -4.03 -25.15 17.29
CA VAL A 10 -3.76 -25.86 16.04
C VAL A 10 -2.35 -25.42 15.60
N VAL A 11 -1.38 -26.28 15.80
CA VAL A 11 -0.04 -26.11 15.25
C VAL A 11 -0.09 -26.54 13.80
N TRP A 12 -0.05 -25.59 12.89
CA TRP A 12 -0.02 -25.84 11.45
C TRP A 12 1.38 -26.30 11.03
N HIS A 13 1.52 -27.57 10.65
CA HIS A 13 2.71 -28.06 9.94
C HIS A 13 2.51 -27.86 8.43
N GLY A 14 3.56 -27.47 7.71
CA GLY A 14 3.53 -26.98 6.33
C GLY A 14 2.69 -27.76 5.29
N ALA A 15 2.21 -28.97 5.59
CA ALA A 15 1.33 -29.77 4.74
C ALA A 15 -0.17 -29.47 4.92
N ASP A 16 -0.58 -28.79 6.00
CA ASP A 16 -1.98 -28.54 6.37
C ASP A 16 -2.39 -27.06 6.20
N MET A 17 -1.52 -26.22 5.62
CA MET A 17 -1.78 -24.80 5.45
C MET A 17 -2.73 -24.55 4.28
N ASN A 18 -3.84 -23.87 4.53
CA ASN A 18 -4.67 -23.34 3.47
C ASN A 18 -4.02 -22.09 2.83
N ASP A 19 -4.57 -21.63 1.72
CA ASP A 19 -4.04 -20.49 0.97
C ASP A 19 -3.93 -19.21 1.82
N ASP A 20 -4.89 -18.95 2.72
CA ASP A 20 -4.89 -17.74 3.54
C ASP A 20 -3.75 -17.74 4.58
N SER A 21 -3.55 -18.86 5.27
CA SER A 21 -2.45 -18.99 6.24
C SER A 21 -1.08 -18.94 5.55
N SER A 22 -0.96 -19.49 4.35
CA SER A 22 0.26 -19.41 3.56
C SER A 22 0.57 -17.98 3.13
N ARG A 23 -0.45 -17.20 2.73
CA ARG A 23 -0.29 -15.79 2.35
C ARG A 23 0.11 -14.92 3.55
N ILE A 24 -0.47 -15.18 4.72
CA ILE A 24 -0.03 -14.52 5.97
C ILE A 24 1.43 -14.84 6.25
N ALA A 25 1.83 -16.11 6.17
CA ALA A 25 3.21 -16.52 6.37
C ALA A 25 4.16 -15.78 5.40
N TRP A 26 3.82 -15.70 4.12
CA TRP A 26 4.60 -14.95 3.12
C TRP A 26 4.69 -13.46 3.48
N GLY A 27 3.59 -12.83 3.88
CA GLY A 27 3.58 -11.43 4.34
C GLY A 27 4.47 -11.19 5.58
N MET A 28 4.70 -12.21 6.41
CA MET A 28 5.56 -12.12 7.61
C MET A 28 7.03 -12.36 7.30
N ILE A 29 7.36 -13.31 6.41
CA ILE A 29 8.75 -13.74 6.15
C ILE A 29 9.40 -12.98 4.98
N ALA A 30 8.64 -12.63 3.95
CA ALA A 30 9.15 -11.88 2.80
C ALA A 30 9.19 -10.38 3.06
N HIS A 31 10.10 -9.69 2.40
CA HIS A 31 10.08 -8.23 2.35
C HIS A 31 9.07 -7.74 1.30
N PRO A 32 8.52 -6.52 1.44
CA PRO A 32 7.78 -5.90 0.36
C PRO A 32 8.60 -5.85 -0.94
N GLY A 33 8.04 -6.39 -2.03
CA GLY A 33 8.75 -6.49 -3.33
C GLY A 33 9.83 -7.58 -3.38
N ASP A 34 9.71 -8.64 -2.60
CA ASP A 34 10.64 -9.78 -2.62
C ASP A 34 10.44 -10.63 -3.88
N VAL A 35 11.35 -10.46 -4.84
CA VAL A 35 11.29 -11.12 -6.16
C VAL A 35 11.36 -12.64 -6.04
N LEU A 36 12.22 -13.18 -5.17
CA LEU A 36 12.32 -14.64 -5.01
C LEU A 36 11.04 -15.24 -4.41
N ALA A 37 10.49 -14.60 -3.39
CA ALA A 37 9.22 -15.02 -2.78
C ALA A 37 8.08 -15.00 -3.80
N ARG A 38 8.05 -13.99 -4.67
CA ARG A 38 7.08 -13.87 -5.73
C ARG A 38 7.23 -14.98 -6.77
N ASP A 39 8.43 -15.19 -7.32
CA ASP A 39 8.69 -16.22 -8.33
C ASP A 39 8.31 -17.62 -7.80
N LEU A 40 8.60 -17.88 -6.52
CA LEU A 40 8.20 -19.13 -5.85
C LEU A 40 6.67 -19.27 -5.81
N CYS A 41 5.97 -18.20 -5.40
CA CYS A 41 4.50 -18.23 -5.33
C CYS A 41 3.82 -18.31 -6.70
N GLU A 42 4.39 -17.68 -7.73
CA GLU A 42 3.87 -17.76 -9.10
C GLU A 42 4.06 -19.16 -9.70
N LEU A 43 5.21 -19.80 -9.45
CA LEU A 43 5.52 -21.12 -10.02
C LEU A 43 4.79 -22.26 -9.32
N PHE A 44 4.70 -22.22 -7.98
CA PHE A 44 4.20 -23.36 -7.19
C PHE A 44 2.86 -23.07 -6.48
N GLY A 45 2.39 -21.84 -6.48
CA GLY A 45 1.33 -21.39 -5.58
C GLY A 45 1.84 -21.14 -4.15
N PRO A 46 1.13 -20.33 -3.32
CA PRO A 46 1.64 -19.88 -2.04
C PRO A 46 1.88 -21.00 -1.02
N ALA A 47 1.03 -22.02 -0.97
CA ALA A 47 1.14 -23.11 -0.01
C ALA A 47 2.32 -24.04 -0.33
N GLU A 48 2.44 -24.52 -1.57
CA GLU A 48 3.54 -25.39 -2.00
C GLU A 48 4.89 -24.65 -1.97
N ALA A 49 4.90 -23.37 -2.39
CA ALA A 49 6.09 -22.54 -2.30
C ALA A 49 6.59 -22.42 -0.85
N LEU A 50 5.69 -22.21 0.10
CA LEU A 50 6.03 -22.15 1.51
C LEU A 50 6.54 -23.50 2.03
N ALA A 51 5.89 -24.59 1.68
CA ALA A 51 6.33 -25.93 2.06
C ALA A 51 7.76 -26.23 1.58
N ARG A 52 8.12 -25.78 0.35
CA ARG A 52 9.47 -25.89 -0.19
C ARG A 52 10.49 -25.04 0.55
N VAL A 53 10.13 -23.84 0.97
CA VAL A 53 10.99 -22.98 1.81
C VAL A 53 11.22 -23.61 3.18
N LEU A 54 10.21 -24.24 3.76
CA LEU A 54 10.29 -24.90 5.07
C LEU A 54 11.02 -26.28 5.04
N ALA A 55 11.35 -26.78 3.84
CA ALA A 55 12.07 -28.03 3.66
C ALA A 55 13.50 -27.78 3.16
N PRO A 56 14.51 -27.53 4.03
CA PRO A 56 15.87 -27.14 3.63
C PRO A 56 16.55 -28.11 2.65
N ARG A 57 16.20 -29.41 2.72
CA ARG A 57 16.74 -30.44 1.79
C ARG A 57 16.30 -30.22 0.35
N SER A 58 15.20 -29.51 0.12
CA SER A 58 14.67 -29.20 -1.21
C SER A 58 15.19 -27.88 -1.79
N HIS A 59 15.89 -27.04 -1.01
CA HIS A 59 16.27 -25.69 -1.41
C HIS A 59 17.04 -25.62 -2.73
N ALA A 60 18.03 -26.53 -2.92
CA ALA A 60 18.82 -26.54 -4.16
C ALA A 60 17.96 -26.86 -5.39
N ALA A 61 17.10 -27.87 -5.30
CA ALA A 61 16.19 -28.26 -6.39
C ALA A 61 15.14 -27.15 -6.66
N THR A 62 14.59 -26.56 -5.60
CA THR A 62 13.61 -25.46 -5.69
C THR A 62 14.21 -24.25 -6.41
N LEU A 63 15.42 -23.81 -6.01
CA LEU A 63 16.09 -22.69 -6.65
C LEU A 63 16.42 -22.97 -8.12
N SER A 64 16.85 -24.17 -8.48
CA SER A 64 17.12 -24.54 -9.86
C SER A 64 15.90 -24.45 -10.76
N LEU A 65 14.69 -24.72 -10.23
CA LEU A 65 13.44 -24.59 -10.98
C LEU A 65 13.05 -23.13 -11.20
N VAL A 66 13.36 -22.24 -10.24
CA VAL A 66 12.94 -20.85 -10.27
C VAL A 66 13.93 -19.95 -11.01
N ARG A 67 15.24 -20.18 -10.84
CA ARG A 67 16.31 -19.28 -11.30
C ARG A 67 17.11 -19.77 -12.49
N GLY A 68 17.04 -21.04 -12.83
CA GLY A 68 17.95 -21.66 -13.81
C GLY A 68 19.38 -21.70 -13.29
N GLU A 69 20.08 -20.57 -13.22
CA GLU A 69 21.40 -20.44 -12.58
C GLU A 69 21.26 -19.95 -11.14
N VAL A 70 21.71 -20.76 -10.19
CA VAL A 70 21.55 -20.52 -8.74
C VAL A 70 22.81 -19.89 -8.16
N THR A 71 22.67 -18.68 -7.63
CA THR A 71 23.75 -17.97 -6.96
C THR A 71 23.87 -18.32 -5.46
N GLY A 72 25.01 -17.96 -4.85
CA GLY A 72 25.16 -18.01 -3.39
C GLY A 72 24.19 -17.06 -2.65
N GLY A 73 23.83 -15.95 -3.30
CA GLY A 73 22.84 -14.98 -2.82
C GLY A 73 21.45 -15.59 -2.71
N ASP A 74 20.99 -16.33 -3.73
CA ASP A 74 19.68 -16.99 -3.75
C ASP A 74 19.55 -18.02 -2.62
N ARG A 75 20.62 -18.82 -2.40
CA ARG A 75 20.65 -19.81 -1.30
C ARG A 75 20.56 -19.15 0.07
N LYS A 76 21.30 -18.06 0.28
CA LYS A 76 21.27 -17.29 1.53
C LYS A 76 19.88 -16.67 1.74
N HIS A 77 19.28 -16.11 0.68
CA HIS A 77 17.97 -15.49 0.73
C HIS A 77 16.90 -16.52 1.12
N LEU A 78 16.87 -17.68 0.45
CA LEU A 78 15.92 -18.75 0.77
C LEU A 78 16.08 -19.25 2.22
N GLY A 79 17.33 -19.39 2.70
CA GLY A 79 17.62 -19.69 4.11
C GLY A 79 17.07 -18.63 5.05
N THR A 80 17.20 -17.36 4.71
CA THR A 80 16.63 -16.25 5.52
C THR A 80 15.10 -16.30 5.57
N LEU A 81 14.42 -16.64 4.46
CA LEU A 81 12.96 -16.83 4.46
C LEU A 81 12.55 -17.98 5.39
N HIS A 82 13.29 -19.10 5.34
CA HIS A 82 13.08 -20.24 6.24
C HIS A 82 13.24 -19.85 7.72
N GLU A 83 14.34 -19.16 8.05
CA GLU A 83 14.64 -18.74 9.43
C GLU A 83 13.63 -17.75 10.02
N ARG A 84 12.93 -16.99 9.17
CA ARG A 84 11.91 -16.02 9.59
C ARG A 84 10.54 -16.63 9.84
N TYR A 85 10.33 -17.87 9.43
CA TYR A 85 9.03 -18.51 9.62
C TYR A 85 8.77 -18.80 11.08
N ASP A 86 7.61 -18.35 11.56
CA ASP A 86 7.10 -18.56 12.91
C ASP A 86 5.64 -19.03 12.86
N ALA A 87 5.41 -20.29 13.09
CA ALA A 87 4.08 -20.92 13.02
C ALA A 87 3.10 -20.32 14.04
N ASP A 88 3.58 -20.00 15.24
CA ASP A 88 2.75 -19.41 16.31
C ASP A 88 2.37 -17.97 15.93
N GLY A 89 3.32 -17.21 15.38
CA GLY A 89 3.09 -15.88 14.85
C GLY A 89 2.09 -15.86 13.70
N VAL A 90 2.18 -16.79 12.76
CA VAL A 90 1.21 -16.95 11.66
C VAL A 90 -0.20 -17.25 12.21
N SER A 91 -0.30 -18.18 13.16
CA SER A 91 -1.58 -18.55 13.78
C SER A 91 -2.20 -17.38 14.55
N ALA A 92 -1.39 -16.64 15.32
CA ALA A 92 -1.82 -15.44 16.03
C ALA A 92 -2.30 -14.35 15.07
N SER A 93 -1.58 -14.13 13.97
CA SER A 93 -1.95 -13.17 12.91
C SER A 93 -3.30 -13.53 12.26
N LEU A 94 -3.52 -14.81 11.93
CA LEU A 94 -4.78 -15.28 11.38
C LEU A 94 -5.96 -15.05 12.34
N LEU A 95 -5.77 -15.35 13.63
CA LEU A 95 -6.79 -15.10 14.64
C LEU A 95 -7.13 -13.62 14.77
N GLN A 96 -6.14 -12.75 14.75
CA GLN A 96 -6.35 -11.30 14.77
C GLN A 96 -7.08 -10.81 13.53
N GLN A 97 -6.70 -11.29 12.35
CA GLN A 97 -7.35 -10.98 11.07
C GLN A 97 -8.84 -11.33 11.11
N VAL A 98 -9.17 -12.56 11.50
CA VAL A 98 -10.57 -13.03 11.60
C VAL A 98 -11.38 -12.19 12.60
N ARG A 99 -10.82 -11.94 13.79
CA ARG A 99 -11.49 -11.13 14.83
C ARG A 99 -11.73 -9.68 14.41
N ALA A 100 -10.84 -9.12 13.62
CA ALA A 100 -10.94 -7.74 13.13
C ALA A 100 -11.74 -7.62 11.82
N GLY A 101 -12.26 -8.71 11.26
CA GLY A 101 -12.99 -8.69 10.00
C GLY A 101 -12.14 -8.24 8.80
N ILE A 102 -10.83 -8.51 8.84
CA ILE A 102 -9.90 -8.10 7.80
C ILE A 102 -9.90 -9.13 6.67
N GLY A 103 -10.20 -8.69 5.45
CA GLY A 103 -10.14 -9.52 4.25
C GLY A 103 -8.75 -9.53 3.62
N VAL A 104 -8.53 -10.45 2.68
CA VAL A 104 -7.29 -10.58 1.91
C VAL A 104 -7.60 -10.61 0.43
N LEU A 105 -6.90 -9.77 -0.33
CA LEU A 105 -6.87 -9.79 -1.80
C LEU A 105 -5.57 -10.42 -2.28
N TYR A 106 -5.64 -11.10 -3.41
CA TYR A 106 -4.51 -11.71 -4.11
C TYR A 106 -4.74 -11.67 -5.62
N PRO A 107 -3.74 -11.85 -6.47
CA PRO A 107 -3.84 -11.59 -7.92
C PRO A 107 -5.02 -12.23 -8.66
N SER A 108 -5.53 -13.40 -8.20
CA SER A 108 -6.71 -14.03 -8.78
C SER A 108 -8.04 -13.64 -8.14
N HIS A 109 -8.03 -12.76 -7.13
CA HIS A 109 -9.26 -12.27 -6.49
C HIS A 109 -9.98 -11.26 -7.40
N PRO A 110 -11.33 -11.32 -7.58
CA PRO A 110 -12.07 -10.41 -8.48
C PRO A 110 -11.88 -8.92 -8.18
N ALA A 111 -11.73 -8.55 -6.90
CA ALA A 111 -11.48 -7.17 -6.47
C ALA A 111 -9.99 -6.80 -6.41
N TRP A 112 -9.08 -7.63 -6.95
CA TRP A 112 -7.66 -7.28 -7.02
C TRP A 112 -7.44 -6.12 -7.98
N PRO A 113 -6.80 -5.02 -7.54
CA PRO A 113 -6.51 -3.90 -8.42
C PRO A 113 -5.47 -4.27 -9.49
N ALA A 114 -5.93 -4.42 -10.74
CA ALA A 114 -5.08 -4.86 -11.86
C ALA A 114 -3.84 -3.98 -12.06
N ARG A 115 -3.95 -2.68 -11.74
CA ARG A 115 -2.84 -1.71 -11.84
C ARG A 115 -1.65 -2.01 -10.91
N LEU A 116 -1.80 -2.89 -9.93
CA LEU A 116 -0.68 -3.38 -9.13
C LEU A 116 0.31 -4.22 -9.94
N ALA A 117 -0.10 -4.77 -11.08
CA ALA A 117 0.78 -5.49 -12.00
C ALA A 117 1.85 -4.57 -12.62
N ASP A 118 1.59 -3.25 -12.72
CA ASP A 118 2.56 -2.28 -13.25
C ASP A 118 3.83 -2.20 -12.39
N LEU A 119 3.76 -2.65 -11.12
CA LEU A 119 4.94 -2.76 -10.26
C LEU A 119 5.92 -3.86 -10.68
N GLY A 120 5.56 -4.72 -11.64
CA GLY A 120 6.41 -5.83 -12.06
C GLY A 120 6.84 -6.69 -10.87
N ASP A 121 8.13 -6.94 -10.75
CA ASP A 121 8.71 -7.75 -9.65
C ASP A 121 8.46 -7.19 -8.25
N ALA A 122 8.14 -5.90 -8.15
CA ALA A 122 7.81 -5.25 -6.89
C ALA A 122 6.31 -5.32 -6.53
N ALA A 123 5.47 -6.05 -7.28
CA ALA A 123 4.05 -6.21 -6.94
C ALA A 123 3.87 -7.00 -5.63
N PRO A 124 2.85 -6.66 -4.82
CA PRO A 124 2.59 -7.35 -3.56
C PRO A 124 2.06 -8.77 -3.81
N LEU A 125 2.41 -9.71 -2.93
CA LEU A 125 1.88 -11.09 -2.95
C LEU A 125 0.42 -11.16 -2.49
N ALA A 126 0.03 -10.25 -1.60
CA ALA A 126 -1.32 -10.10 -1.07
C ALA A 126 -1.52 -8.69 -0.54
N LEU A 127 -2.78 -8.25 -0.47
CA LEU A 127 -3.20 -7.04 0.22
C LEU A 127 -4.28 -7.40 1.23
N TRP A 128 -4.07 -7.02 2.48
CA TRP A 128 -5.09 -7.02 3.51
C TRP A 128 -5.96 -5.77 3.36
N PHE A 129 -7.26 -5.90 3.60
CA PHE A 129 -8.18 -4.78 3.47
C PHE A 129 -9.27 -4.78 4.54
N ARG A 130 -9.82 -3.58 4.77
CA ARG A 130 -11.07 -3.30 5.48
C ARG A 130 -11.90 -2.33 4.64
N GLY A 131 -13.24 -2.44 4.71
CA GLY A 131 -14.15 -1.64 3.89
C GLY A 131 -14.40 -2.26 2.52
N ASN A 132 -14.71 -1.43 1.51
CA ASN A 132 -15.04 -1.87 0.15
C ASN A 132 -13.81 -1.79 -0.78
N PRO A 133 -13.13 -2.90 -1.09
CA PRO A 133 -11.95 -2.89 -1.93
C PRO A 133 -12.25 -2.60 -3.42
N GLU A 134 -13.49 -2.81 -3.88
CA GLU A 134 -13.87 -2.60 -5.28
C GLU A 134 -13.74 -1.13 -5.71
N ALA A 135 -13.83 -0.19 -4.77
CA ALA A 135 -13.63 1.22 -5.05
C ALA A 135 -12.25 1.54 -5.66
N ALA A 136 -11.23 0.73 -5.38
CA ALA A 136 -9.90 0.87 -5.96
C ALA A 136 -9.81 0.34 -7.40
N THR A 137 -10.84 -0.35 -7.90
CA THR A 137 -10.86 -0.95 -9.26
C THR A 137 -11.87 -0.30 -10.17
N THR A 138 -12.92 0.30 -9.60
CA THR A 138 -14.06 0.83 -10.36
C THR A 138 -14.02 2.33 -10.58
N LEU A 139 -13.22 3.07 -9.79
CA LEU A 139 -13.13 4.52 -9.85
C LEU A 139 -11.76 4.98 -10.33
N PRO A 140 -11.66 6.13 -11.03
CA PRO A 140 -10.42 6.87 -11.13
C PRO A 140 -9.90 7.23 -9.74
N VAL A 141 -8.59 7.09 -9.52
CA VAL A 141 -7.98 7.27 -8.19
C VAL A 141 -6.95 8.40 -8.26
N LEU A 142 -7.16 9.46 -7.49
CA LEU A 142 -6.19 10.54 -7.28
C LEU A 142 -5.47 10.33 -5.94
N ALA A 143 -4.16 10.13 -5.98
CA ALA A 143 -3.36 10.14 -4.76
C ALA A 143 -3.04 11.59 -4.35
N VAL A 144 -3.32 11.95 -3.09
CA VAL A 144 -3.00 13.26 -2.50
C VAL A 144 -2.06 13.03 -1.32
N VAL A 145 -0.80 13.45 -1.48
CA VAL A 145 0.26 13.20 -0.50
C VAL A 145 1.06 14.44 -0.17
N GLY A 146 1.80 14.42 0.95
CA GLY A 146 2.64 15.56 1.27
C GLY A 146 3.30 15.53 2.63
N SER A 147 3.55 16.73 3.15
CA SER A 147 4.22 16.98 4.42
C SER A 147 3.44 16.41 5.62
N ARG A 148 4.15 15.79 6.55
CA ARG A 148 3.59 15.39 7.86
C ARG A 148 3.42 16.57 8.83
N ARG A 149 4.01 17.73 8.49
CA ARG A 149 3.92 19.00 9.23
C ARG A 149 3.69 20.13 8.24
N PRO A 150 2.49 20.16 7.62
CA PRO A 150 2.19 21.15 6.59
C PRO A 150 2.03 22.56 7.18
N SER A 151 2.26 23.54 6.32
CA SER A 151 1.87 24.91 6.58
C SER A 151 0.36 25.08 6.53
N GLY A 152 -0.16 26.23 7.03
CA GLY A 152 -1.58 26.56 6.88
C GLY A 152 -2.01 26.62 5.41
N ALA A 153 -1.15 27.10 4.51
CA ALA A 153 -1.40 27.10 3.08
C ALA A 153 -1.47 25.65 2.52
N GLY A 154 -0.56 24.76 2.96
CA GLY A 154 -0.59 23.36 2.58
C GLY A 154 -1.87 22.63 2.98
N LEU A 155 -2.40 22.91 4.18
CA LEU A 155 -3.70 22.39 4.65
C LEU A 155 -4.85 22.88 3.75
N GLY A 156 -4.89 24.20 3.46
CA GLY A 156 -5.91 24.79 2.58
C GLY A 156 -5.83 24.23 1.16
N ASN A 157 -4.64 24.09 0.60
CA ASN A 157 -4.43 23.54 -0.73
C ASN A 157 -4.90 22.10 -0.83
N ALA A 158 -4.58 21.24 0.16
CA ALA A 158 -5.05 19.84 0.18
C ALA A 158 -6.59 19.77 0.18
N THR A 159 -7.25 20.60 1.00
CA THR A 159 -8.70 20.68 1.03
C THR A 159 -9.27 21.16 -0.30
N SER A 160 -8.71 22.21 -0.89
CA SER A 160 -9.16 22.77 -2.17
C SER A 160 -8.99 21.77 -3.33
N ILE A 161 -7.88 21.03 -3.37
CA ILE A 161 -7.62 19.97 -4.37
C ILE A 161 -8.71 18.90 -4.30
N VAL A 162 -8.99 18.39 -3.09
CA VAL A 162 -10.03 17.35 -2.93
C VAL A 162 -11.41 17.90 -3.24
N ALA A 163 -11.73 19.13 -2.84
CA ALA A 163 -13.00 19.79 -3.17
C ALA A 163 -13.16 20.03 -4.68
N GLY A 164 -12.06 20.36 -5.37
CA GLY A 164 -12.02 20.63 -6.82
C GLY A 164 -12.08 19.37 -7.68
N THR A 165 -11.86 18.17 -7.11
CA THR A 165 -12.17 16.92 -7.84
C THR A 165 -13.70 16.85 -8.05
N TRP A 166 -14.11 16.41 -9.24
CA TRP A 166 -15.54 16.36 -9.56
C TRP A 166 -16.33 15.42 -8.67
N SER A 167 -17.59 15.79 -8.42
CA SER A 167 -18.43 15.23 -7.36
C SER A 167 -18.76 13.76 -7.52
N GLU A 168 -18.71 13.21 -8.72
CA GLU A 168 -19.08 11.84 -8.97
C GLU A 168 -17.96 11.06 -9.62
N GLY A 169 -17.42 10.08 -8.91
CA GLY A 169 -16.61 9.04 -9.49
C GLY A 169 -15.10 9.18 -9.36
N VAL A 170 -14.55 9.97 -8.42
CA VAL A 170 -13.10 9.97 -8.12
C VAL A 170 -12.87 9.50 -6.69
N ALA A 171 -12.01 8.51 -6.52
CA ALA A 171 -11.53 8.11 -5.21
C ALA A 171 -10.25 8.89 -4.84
N ILE A 172 -10.14 9.30 -3.58
CA ILE A 172 -8.97 9.99 -3.05
C ILE A 172 -8.14 9.01 -2.23
N LEU A 173 -6.94 8.76 -2.70
CA LEU A 173 -6.00 7.83 -2.07
C LEU A 173 -4.94 8.59 -1.28
N SER A 174 -4.61 8.12 -0.07
CA SER A 174 -3.47 8.63 0.67
C SER A 174 -2.88 7.58 1.62
N GLY A 175 -1.88 7.97 2.39
CA GLY A 175 -1.13 7.05 3.25
C GLY A 175 -1.55 7.02 4.72
N GLY A 176 -2.54 7.81 5.12
CA GLY A 176 -2.99 7.89 6.51
C GLY A 176 -1.99 8.49 7.49
N ALA A 177 -0.91 9.12 7.02
CA ALA A 177 0.04 9.84 7.88
C ALA A 177 -0.55 11.13 8.43
N ALA A 178 0.06 11.68 9.49
CA ALA A 178 -0.28 13.01 9.96
C ALA A 178 -0.05 14.06 8.85
N GLY A 179 -0.75 15.18 8.89
CA GLY A 179 -0.59 16.31 7.98
C GLY A 179 -1.42 16.19 6.71
N ILE A 180 -0.81 16.29 5.54
CA ILE A 180 -1.52 16.33 4.25
C ILE A 180 -2.40 15.10 4.05
N ASP A 181 -1.90 13.91 4.36
CA ASP A 181 -2.67 12.66 4.21
C ASP A 181 -3.96 12.68 5.05
N THR A 182 -3.86 13.13 6.32
CA THR A 182 -5.02 13.28 7.21
C THR A 182 -6.04 14.25 6.63
N VAL A 183 -5.58 15.43 6.15
CA VAL A 183 -6.47 16.44 5.57
C VAL A 183 -7.12 15.96 4.28
N ALA A 184 -6.39 15.26 3.43
CA ALA A 184 -6.93 14.67 2.20
C ALA A 184 -8.09 13.70 2.50
N HIS A 185 -7.94 12.84 3.50
CA HIS A 185 -9.01 11.94 3.93
C HIS A 185 -10.21 12.67 4.57
N GLN A 186 -9.94 13.66 5.43
CA GLN A 186 -11.01 14.47 6.02
C GLN A 186 -11.79 15.24 4.95
N ALA A 187 -11.10 15.87 4.01
CA ALA A 187 -11.72 16.55 2.88
C ALA A 187 -12.53 15.58 2.00
N SER A 188 -12.03 14.36 1.78
CA SER A 188 -12.76 13.32 1.05
C SER A 188 -14.11 13.01 1.69
N LEU A 189 -14.14 12.85 3.01
CA LEU A 189 -15.37 12.59 3.76
C LEU A 189 -16.33 13.77 3.72
N ILE A 190 -15.83 15.01 3.89
CA ILE A 190 -16.62 16.24 3.84
C ILE A 190 -17.25 16.44 2.46
N HIS A 191 -16.46 16.24 1.39
CA HIS A 191 -16.90 16.45 0.02
C HIS A 191 -17.47 15.20 -0.63
N GLN A 192 -17.80 14.17 0.15
CA GLN A 192 -18.42 12.92 -0.31
C GLN A 192 -17.65 12.19 -1.42
N ARG A 193 -16.31 12.28 -1.38
CA ARG A 193 -15.41 11.46 -2.21
C ARG A 193 -15.18 10.13 -1.53
N VAL A 194 -14.87 9.10 -2.31
CA VAL A 194 -14.53 7.78 -1.77
C VAL A 194 -13.08 7.82 -1.23
N PRO A 195 -12.87 7.69 0.10
CA PRO A 195 -11.53 7.69 0.65
C PRO A 195 -10.90 6.30 0.53
N LEU A 196 -9.68 6.24 0.02
CA LEU A 196 -8.84 5.05 -0.01
C LEU A 196 -7.57 5.31 0.79
N CYS A 197 -7.19 4.39 1.65
CA CYS A 197 -5.97 4.53 2.45
C CYS A 197 -5.08 3.31 2.29
N VAL A 198 -3.77 3.51 2.15
CA VAL A 198 -2.78 2.42 2.25
C VAL A 198 -1.97 2.63 3.51
N LEU A 199 -1.96 1.67 4.43
CA LEU A 199 -1.17 1.72 5.66
C LEU A 199 0.17 0.98 5.49
N ALA A 200 1.15 1.32 6.33
CA ALA A 200 2.48 0.69 6.33
C ALA A 200 2.59 -0.49 7.30
N GLY A 201 1.64 -0.66 8.20
CA GLY A 201 1.55 -1.75 9.18
C GLY A 201 0.27 -2.54 9.02
N GLY A 202 0.08 -3.57 9.85
CA GLY A 202 -1.14 -4.35 9.89
C GLY A 202 -2.38 -3.52 10.23
N LEU A 203 -3.53 -3.96 9.73
CA LEU A 203 -4.79 -3.20 9.84
C LEU A 203 -5.46 -3.30 11.22
N GLU A 204 -4.95 -4.14 12.11
CA GLU A 204 -5.43 -4.28 13.49
C GLU A 204 -5.05 -3.08 14.37
N SER A 205 -4.05 -2.27 13.95
CA SER A 205 -3.61 -1.10 14.68
C SER A 205 -3.34 0.08 13.76
N VAL A 206 -3.94 1.22 14.07
CA VAL A 206 -3.78 2.47 13.30
C VAL A 206 -2.55 3.24 13.78
N TYR A 207 -1.71 3.68 12.83
CA TYR A 207 -0.63 4.62 13.10
C TYR A 207 -0.65 5.78 12.10
N PRO A 208 -0.66 7.04 12.55
CA PRO A 208 -0.67 7.45 13.97
C PRO A 208 -2.02 7.17 14.66
N SER A 209 -2.00 6.93 15.98
CA SER A 209 -3.19 6.59 16.77
C SER A 209 -4.26 7.67 16.79
N GLU A 210 -3.86 8.92 16.59
CA GLU A 210 -4.76 10.08 16.48
C GLU A 210 -5.72 9.98 15.30
N ASN A 211 -5.37 9.19 14.29
CA ASN A 211 -6.20 8.97 13.10
C ASN A 211 -7.17 7.77 13.25
N THR A 212 -7.26 7.12 14.43
CA THR A 212 -8.11 5.93 14.61
C THR A 212 -9.57 6.18 14.24
N ALA A 213 -10.17 7.27 14.71
CA ALA A 213 -11.56 7.62 14.36
C ALA A 213 -11.72 7.94 12.86
N LEU A 214 -10.73 8.57 12.25
CA LEU A 214 -10.72 8.83 10.81
C LEU A 214 -10.66 7.53 10.01
N MET A 215 -9.84 6.56 10.43
CA MET A 215 -9.75 5.26 9.74
C MET A 215 -11.07 4.50 9.79
N SER A 216 -11.82 4.55 10.90
CA SER A 216 -13.15 3.93 10.96
C SER A 216 -14.12 4.56 9.94
N GLN A 217 -14.08 5.89 9.76
CA GLN A 217 -14.91 6.56 8.75
C GLN A 217 -14.48 6.24 7.30
N ILE A 218 -13.15 6.07 7.08
CA ILE A 218 -12.62 5.63 5.77
C ILE A 218 -13.11 4.22 5.46
N GLU A 219 -13.07 3.30 6.43
CA GLU A 219 -13.57 1.94 6.28
C GLU A 219 -15.05 1.88 5.91
N GLU A 220 -15.86 2.73 6.54
CA GLU A 220 -17.32 2.80 6.28
C GLU A 220 -17.65 3.31 4.87
N ARG A 221 -16.84 4.20 4.29
CA ARG A 221 -17.15 4.91 3.03
C ARG A 221 -16.23 4.55 1.87
N GLY A 222 -15.18 3.81 2.11
CA GLY A 222 -14.18 3.45 1.14
C GLY A 222 -13.42 2.21 1.55
N ALA A 223 -12.08 2.23 1.48
CA ALA A 223 -11.27 1.09 1.88
C ALA A 223 -9.91 1.49 2.46
N ILE A 224 -9.41 0.62 3.33
CA ILE A 224 -8.06 0.68 3.87
C ILE A 224 -7.33 -0.57 3.43
N PHE A 225 -6.11 -0.41 2.93
CA PHE A 225 -5.25 -1.48 2.44
C PHE A 225 -3.94 -1.54 3.19
N SER A 226 -3.34 -2.72 3.27
CA SER A 226 -1.96 -2.92 3.71
C SER A 226 -1.35 -4.15 3.08
N GLU A 227 -0.03 -4.12 2.84
CA GLU A 227 0.77 -5.31 2.47
C GLU A 227 1.29 -6.05 3.71
N ALA A 228 0.97 -5.57 4.90
CA ALA A 228 1.40 -6.18 6.16
C ALA A 228 0.26 -6.98 6.78
N PRO A 229 0.45 -8.28 7.10
CA PRO A 229 -0.49 -9.04 7.91
C PRO A 229 -0.57 -8.50 9.33
N CYS A 230 -1.61 -8.89 10.07
CA CYS A 230 -1.77 -8.54 11.48
C CYS A 230 -0.57 -8.99 12.32
N GLY A 231 -0.28 -8.25 13.39
CA GLY A 231 0.82 -8.54 14.32
C GLY A 231 2.21 -8.14 13.83
N LEU A 232 2.33 -7.69 12.58
CA LEU A 232 3.62 -7.33 12.04
C LEU A 232 4.07 -5.95 12.52
N ARG A 233 5.21 -5.90 13.24
CA ARG A 233 5.75 -4.67 13.79
C ARG A 233 6.02 -3.61 12.71
N ILE A 234 5.51 -2.41 12.91
CA ILE A 234 5.78 -1.25 12.06
C ILE A 234 7.26 -0.87 12.17
N ARG A 235 7.93 -0.69 11.01
CA ARG A 235 9.32 -0.24 10.90
C ARG A 235 9.40 0.93 9.92
N PRO A 236 10.37 1.85 10.06
CA PRO A 236 10.53 3.02 9.18
C PRO A 236 10.58 2.67 7.69
N GLU A 237 11.25 1.55 7.33
CA GLU A 237 11.42 1.11 5.94
C GLU A 237 10.07 0.77 5.28
N ARG A 238 9.08 0.30 6.05
CA ARG A 238 7.75 -0.03 5.55
C ARG A 238 6.97 1.17 5.04
N PHE A 239 7.21 2.36 5.62
CA PHE A 239 6.59 3.60 5.12
C PHE A 239 7.06 3.94 3.70
N LEU A 240 8.34 3.75 3.41
CA LEU A 240 8.88 3.98 2.06
C LEU A 240 8.45 2.88 1.08
N ALA A 241 8.50 1.62 1.51
CA ALA A 241 8.05 0.50 0.69
C ALA A 241 6.56 0.60 0.33
N ARG A 242 5.69 1.06 1.26
CA ARG A 242 4.27 1.28 1.05
C ARG A 242 3.99 2.33 -0.04
N ASN A 243 4.84 3.36 -0.19
CA ASN A 243 4.59 4.45 -1.12
C ASN A 243 4.48 3.99 -2.58
N ARG A 244 5.14 2.87 -2.96
CA ARG A 244 4.97 2.27 -4.28
C ARG A 244 3.53 1.81 -4.53
N LEU A 245 2.84 1.34 -3.47
CA LEU A 245 1.45 0.92 -3.57
C LEU A 245 0.51 2.12 -3.75
N ILE A 246 0.79 3.25 -3.09
CA ILE A 246 0.03 4.49 -3.32
C ILE A 246 0.17 4.91 -4.78
N ALA A 247 1.39 4.93 -5.30
CA ALA A 247 1.66 5.28 -6.69
C ALA A 247 0.99 4.29 -7.67
N ALA A 248 1.06 2.99 -7.41
CA ALA A 248 0.51 1.97 -8.30
C ALA A 248 -1.02 1.94 -8.30
N LEU A 249 -1.65 2.15 -7.15
CA LEU A 249 -3.10 2.18 -7.01
C LEU A 249 -3.75 3.45 -7.54
N SER A 250 -2.98 4.50 -7.85
CA SER A 250 -3.49 5.76 -8.37
C SER A 250 -3.37 5.88 -9.89
N ASP A 251 -4.22 6.69 -10.50
CA ASP A 251 -4.12 7.13 -11.89
C ASP A 251 -3.26 8.40 -11.99
N GLY A 252 -3.33 9.27 -10.98
CA GLY A 252 -2.51 10.46 -10.86
C GLY A 252 -2.11 10.72 -9.41
N VAL A 253 -1.03 11.47 -9.22
CA VAL A 253 -0.48 11.82 -7.89
C VAL A 253 -0.31 13.32 -7.76
N VAL A 254 -0.85 13.89 -6.68
CA VAL A 254 -0.60 15.29 -6.30
C VAL A 254 0.28 15.33 -5.06
N VAL A 255 1.39 16.06 -5.15
CA VAL A 255 2.22 16.41 -4.00
C VAL A 255 1.91 17.85 -3.60
N VAL A 256 1.17 18.02 -2.50
CA VAL A 256 0.67 19.32 -2.05
C VAL A 256 1.76 20.17 -1.41
N GLU A 257 2.57 19.57 -0.55
CA GLU A 257 3.67 20.25 0.12
C GLU A 257 4.77 19.24 0.45
N ALA A 258 6.00 19.54 0.09
CA ALA A 258 7.13 18.67 0.38
C ALA A 258 8.42 19.45 0.62
N ALA A 259 9.06 19.23 1.77
CA ALA A 259 10.43 19.64 1.99
C ALA A 259 11.40 18.84 1.12
N TYR A 260 12.63 19.32 0.94
CA TYR A 260 13.63 18.73 0.03
C TYR A 260 13.95 17.24 0.28
N ARG A 261 13.75 16.75 1.52
CA ARG A 261 13.94 15.33 1.93
C ARG A 261 12.63 14.72 2.43
N SER A 262 11.50 15.05 1.81
CA SER A 262 10.19 14.49 2.17
C SER A 262 9.98 13.07 1.63
N GLY A 263 9.26 12.24 2.39
CA GLY A 263 8.79 10.93 1.91
C GLY A 263 7.84 11.01 0.71
N ALA A 264 7.12 12.11 0.52
CA ALA A 264 6.25 12.33 -0.64
C ALA A 264 7.02 12.37 -1.97
N ILE A 265 8.31 12.76 -1.94
CA ILE A 265 9.20 12.69 -3.11
C ILE A 265 9.38 11.25 -3.59
N ASN A 266 9.47 10.29 -2.65
CA ASN A 266 9.57 8.87 -3.00
C ASN A 266 8.29 8.37 -3.68
N THR A 267 7.10 8.81 -3.23
CA THR A 267 5.83 8.49 -3.91
C THR A 267 5.81 9.05 -5.33
N ALA A 268 6.24 10.31 -5.53
CA ALA A 268 6.30 10.93 -6.85
C ALA A 268 7.27 10.19 -7.80
N HIS A 269 8.43 9.74 -7.32
CA HIS A 269 9.37 8.96 -8.13
C HIS A 269 8.80 7.58 -8.50
N HIS A 270 8.09 6.90 -7.59
CA HIS A 270 7.39 5.67 -7.95
C HIS A 270 6.31 5.92 -9.02
N ALA A 271 5.53 7.00 -8.86
CA ALA A 271 4.52 7.40 -9.83
C ALA A 271 5.12 7.66 -11.22
N ALA A 272 6.22 8.41 -11.29
CA ALA A 272 6.95 8.66 -12.53
C ALA A 272 7.44 7.36 -13.18
N GLY A 273 8.01 6.44 -12.39
CA GLY A 273 8.47 5.13 -12.87
C GLY A 273 7.34 4.24 -13.41
N LEU A 274 6.09 4.49 -12.98
CA LEU A 274 4.89 3.78 -13.42
C LEU A 274 4.14 4.53 -14.54
N GLY A 275 4.66 5.67 -15.01
CA GLY A 275 4.00 6.49 -16.05
C GLY A 275 2.71 7.15 -15.58
N ARG A 276 2.56 7.40 -14.25
CA ARG A 276 1.42 8.16 -13.72
C ARG A 276 1.66 9.65 -13.88
N GLU A 277 0.59 10.39 -14.16
CA GLU A 277 0.65 11.85 -14.16
C GLU A 277 0.90 12.40 -12.75
N ILE A 278 1.75 13.41 -12.65
CA ILE A 278 2.14 13.96 -11.35
C ILE A 278 1.91 15.47 -11.35
N GLY A 279 1.14 15.94 -10.38
CA GLY A 279 0.97 17.35 -10.08
C GLY A 279 1.71 17.76 -8.82
N VAL A 280 2.24 18.97 -8.80
CA VAL A 280 2.81 19.59 -7.60
C VAL A 280 2.19 20.94 -7.36
N VAL A 281 1.86 21.23 -6.10
CA VAL A 281 1.42 22.59 -5.74
C VAL A 281 2.66 23.47 -5.60
N PRO A 282 2.73 24.59 -6.32
CA PRO A 282 3.86 25.52 -6.20
C PRO A 282 3.84 26.20 -4.85
N GLY A 283 5.00 26.50 -4.35
CA GLY A 283 5.17 27.28 -3.14
C GLY A 283 5.88 28.59 -3.40
N ARG A 284 6.12 29.33 -2.33
CA ARG A 284 6.92 30.56 -2.38
C ARG A 284 8.38 30.19 -2.70
N TRP A 285 9.00 30.95 -3.59
CA TRP A 285 10.42 30.74 -3.89
C TRP A 285 11.28 30.93 -2.63
N GLY A 286 12.17 29.97 -2.38
CA GLY A 286 13.02 29.94 -1.19
C GLY A 286 12.37 29.32 0.05
N ASP A 287 11.08 28.98 0.03
CA ASP A 287 10.40 28.34 1.15
C ASP A 287 10.87 26.87 1.33
N PRO A 288 11.46 26.53 2.49
CA PRO A 288 11.90 25.18 2.77
C PRO A 288 10.78 24.13 2.71
N ALA A 289 9.53 24.50 3.02
CA ALA A 289 8.39 23.59 3.06
C ALA A 289 7.98 23.08 1.67
N THR A 290 8.26 23.86 0.60
CA THR A 290 7.84 23.53 -0.77
C THR A 290 9.00 23.24 -1.72
N ARG A 291 10.25 23.26 -1.24
CA ARG A 291 11.44 22.98 -2.08
C ARG A 291 11.40 21.59 -2.71
N GLY A 292 10.74 20.63 -2.07
CA GLY A 292 10.53 19.29 -2.62
C GLY A 292 9.59 19.27 -3.82
N CYS A 293 8.54 20.13 -3.83
CA CYS A 293 7.63 20.26 -4.96
C CYS A 293 8.39 20.77 -6.20
N PHE A 294 9.22 21.81 -6.07
CA PHE A 294 10.07 22.29 -7.15
C PHE A 294 11.09 21.24 -7.61
N ARG A 295 11.62 20.45 -6.68
CA ARG A 295 12.51 19.35 -7.01
C ARG A 295 11.79 18.29 -7.85
N ILE A 296 10.58 17.88 -7.47
CA ILE A 296 9.77 16.90 -8.21
C ILE A 296 9.46 17.44 -9.62
N ALA A 297 9.01 18.70 -9.75
CA ALA A 297 8.75 19.32 -11.04
C ALA A 297 9.96 19.24 -11.97
N ARG A 298 11.16 19.51 -11.45
CA ARG A 298 12.41 19.46 -12.23
C ARG A 298 12.86 18.04 -12.54
N ASP A 299 12.81 17.12 -11.53
CA ASP A 299 13.46 15.80 -11.61
C ASP A 299 12.60 14.80 -12.43
N VAL A 300 11.26 14.93 -12.40
CA VAL A 300 10.34 14.02 -13.10
C VAL A 300 9.36 14.71 -14.04
N GLY A 301 9.48 16.02 -14.26
CA GLY A 301 8.61 16.77 -15.18
C GLY A 301 7.18 16.92 -14.67
N ALA A 302 6.97 16.93 -13.35
CA ALA A 302 5.63 17.05 -12.79
C ALA A 302 4.97 18.39 -13.16
N MET A 303 3.67 18.36 -13.45
CA MET A 303 2.86 19.54 -13.75
C MET A 303 2.78 20.43 -12.51
N VAL A 304 2.98 21.74 -12.70
CA VAL A 304 2.74 22.74 -11.65
C VAL A 304 1.27 23.11 -11.66
N LEU A 305 0.54 22.75 -10.62
CA LEU A 305 -0.88 23.05 -10.48
C LEU A 305 -1.04 24.52 -10.05
N THR A 306 -1.84 25.26 -10.77
CA THR A 306 -2.13 26.68 -10.54
C THR A 306 -3.46 26.90 -9.84
N GLU A 307 -4.38 25.93 -9.99
CA GLU A 307 -5.68 25.91 -9.35
C GLU A 307 -6.14 24.46 -9.10
N ALA A 308 -7.20 24.29 -8.32
CA ALA A 308 -7.69 22.97 -7.94
C ALA A 308 -8.25 22.17 -9.15
N ALA A 309 -8.78 22.87 -10.16
CA ALA A 309 -9.30 22.24 -11.37
C ALA A 309 -8.23 21.54 -12.21
N ASP A 310 -6.97 21.97 -12.10
CA ASP A 310 -5.84 21.36 -12.83
C ASP A 310 -5.65 19.86 -12.52
N VAL A 311 -6.20 19.36 -11.41
CA VAL A 311 -6.16 17.94 -11.09
C VAL A 311 -6.87 17.05 -12.11
N GLY A 312 -7.79 17.63 -12.92
CA GLY A 312 -8.43 16.93 -14.02
C GLY A 312 -7.45 16.43 -15.07
N PHE A 313 -6.34 17.14 -15.29
CA PHE A 313 -5.28 16.72 -16.22
C PHE A 313 -4.50 15.49 -15.75
N LEU A 314 -4.60 15.16 -14.49
CA LEU A 314 -3.89 14.02 -13.89
C LEU A 314 -4.70 12.72 -13.94
N LEU A 315 -5.95 12.78 -14.41
CA LEU A 315 -6.87 11.64 -14.39
C LEU A 315 -7.32 11.29 -15.79
N PRO A 316 -7.29 10.00 -16.20
CA PRO A 316 -7.69 9.58 -17.54
C PRO A 316 -9.17 9.87 -17.80
N GLY A 317 -9.47 10.44 -18.95
CA GLY A 317 -10.84 10.69 -19.41
C GLY A 317 -11.56 11.85 -18.70
N MET A 318 -10.89 12.59 -17.84
CA MET A 318 -11.44 13.79 -17.22
C MET A 318 -11.16 15.01 -18.13
N PRO A 319 -12.15 15.85 -18.46
CA PRO A 319 -11.88 17.08 -19.17
C PRO A 319 -11.04 18.00 -18.28
N GLY A 320 -9.87 18.38 -18.74
CA GLY A 320 -9.19 19.55 -18.19
C GLY A 320 -10.13 20.75 -18.42
N VAL A 321 -10.49 21.45 -17.36
CA VAL A 321 -11.30 22.67 -17.50
C VAL A 321 -10.38 23.76 -18.08
N HIS A 322 -10.38 23.90 -19.40
CA HIS A 322 -10.04 25.16 -20.00
C HIS A 322 -11.31 26.01 -19.97
N ALA A 323 -11.33 26.99 -19.07
CA ALA A 323 -12.29 28.07 -19.16
C ALA A 323 -11.95 28.97 -20.35
#